data_40398c7c0ddfd7b7f76341b0a56b6ed8
#
_entry.id   40398c7c0ddfd7b7f76341b0a56b6ed8
#
_cell.length_a   1.000
_cell.length_b   1.000
_cell.length_c   1.000
_cell.angle_alpha   90.00
_cell.angle_beta   90.00
_cell.angle_gamma   90.00
#
_symmetry.space_group_name_H-M   'P 1'
#
loop_
_entity.id
_entity.type
_entity.pdbx_description
1 polymer ?
#
loop_
_entity_poly.entity_id
_entity_poly.type
_entity_poly.pdbx_seq_one_letter_code
_entity_poly.pdbx_strand_id
1 'polypeptide(L)'
;MLVADVTGDLPEIVGNEERLYEGDLSLYFRILFFESSNLNNPYHNFRHTLHVVWLCHKACLYYQEQLTPRQMRNLLIAAIFHDFDHPGHPHRGEEDPDRINIDIAIAGLRRYIMPSDHLCLPEIEALIEVTHYPYKIDSDALDLLGKIIRDADLAQALSPVWIQQVVIGLAEEWGVKPLEVLRAQASFLAALRFNTGWARQLFPPELVQAKIEEAEQLLQLLQSEPSSQLRFAD
;
A
#
# COMPACT_ATOMS: atom_id res chain seq x y z
N MET A 1 10.26 2.46 16.58
CA MET A 1 8.93 2.16 17.09
C MET A 1 7.98 2.22 15.90
N LEU A 2 7.65 1.08 15.32
CA LEU A 2 6.76 1.01 14.16
C LEU A 2 5.35 1.30 14.63
N VAL A 3 4.73 2.26 13.97
CA VAL A 3 3.47 2.85 14.33
C VAL A 3 2.34 1.82 14.26
N ALA A 4 1.72 1.59 15.38
CA ALA A 4 0.61 0.65 15.48
C ALA A 4 -0.73 1.25 14.99
N ASP A 5 -0.85 2.58 14.93
CA ASP A 5 -2.11 3.23 14.57
C ASP A 5 -1.86 4.47 13.70
N VAL A 6 -2.17 4.34 12.41
CA VAL A 6 -2.08 5.44 11.44
C VAL A 6 -3.28 6.39 11.51
N THR A 7 -4.31 6.05 12.29
CA THR A 7 -5.55 6.83 12.33
C THR A 7 -5.42 8.10 13.17
N GLY A 8 -4.48 8.15 14.12
CA GLY A 8 -4.25 9.31 14.98
C GLY A 8 -3.78 10.56 14.22
N ASP A 9 -2.90 10.38 13.22
CA ASP A 9 -2.34 11.48 12.43
C ASP A 9 -3.25 11.89 11.26
N LEU A 10 -4.28 11.11 10.95
CA LEU A 10 -5.05 11.28 9.72
C LEU A 10 -5.78 12.63 9.61
N PRO A 11 -6.46 13.16 10.65
CA PRO A 11 -7.12 14.46 10.56
C PRO A 11 -6.15 15.60 10.24
N GLU A 12 -4.93 15.55 10.79
CA GLU A 12 -3.87 16.54 10.57
C GLU A 12 -3.35 16.45 9.13
N ILE A 13 -3.14 15.22 8.63
CA ILE A 13 -2.75 14.96 7.24
C ILE A 13 -3.84 15.49 6.30
N VAL A 14 -5.09 15.10 6.50
CA VAL A 14 -6.19 15.49 5.62
C VAL A 14 -6.42 17.00 5.62
N GLY A 15 -6.37 17.63 6.79
CA GLY A 15 -6.53 19.06 6.97
C GLY A 15 -5.30 19.89 6.56
N ASN A 16 -4.15 19.22 6.33
CA ASN A 16 -2.87 19.88 6.01
C ASN A 16 -2.46 20.91 7.07
N GLU A 17 -2.56 20.55 8.35
CA GLU A 17 -2.30 21.46 9.47
C GLU A 17 -0.86 22.00 9.45
N GLU A 18 0.10 21.19 9.03
CA GLU A 18 1.50 21.58 8.86
C GLU A 18 1.75 22.43 7.60
N ARG A 19 0.75 22.63 6.75
CA ARG A 19 0.84 23.37 5.46
C ARG A 19 1.95 22.86 4.56
N LEU A 20 2.15 21.56 4.58
CA LEU A 20 3.20 20.87 3.84
C LEU A 20 2.95 20.90 2.33
N TYR A 21 1.68 20.85 1.92
CA TYR A 21 1.26 20.85 0.52
C TYR A 21 0.18 21.89 0.24
N GLU A 22 -0.21 22.07 -1.01
CA GLU A 22 -1.22 23.05 -1.40
C GLU A 22 -2.63 22.61 -1.03
N GLY A 23 -3.39 23.47 -0.34
CA GLY A 23 -4.77 23.19 0.07
C GLY A 23 -4.88 22.06 1.09
N ASP A 24 -6.06 21.43 1.17
CA ASP A 24 -6.31 20.24 1.97
C ASP A 24 -6.75 19.06 1.09
N LEU A 25 -6.93 17.90 1.69
CA LEU A 25 -7.37 16.66 1.03
C LEU A 25 -8.78 16.22 1.45
N SER A 26 -9.49 17.05 2.23
CA SER A 26 -10.77 16.70 2.86
C SER A 26 -11.78 16.17 1.87
N LEU A 27 -11.86 16.78 0.67
CA LEU A 27 -12.82 16.35 -0.34
C LEU A 27 -12.44 15.02 -0.98
N TYR A 28 -11.16 14.77 -1.23
CA TYR A 28 -10.69 13.48 -1.76
C TYR A 28 -10.91 12.34 -0.76
N PHE A 29 -10.70 12.59 0.54
CA PHE A 29 -11.04 11.61 1.58
C PHE A 29 -12.54 11.35 1.69
N ARG A 30 -13.38 12.38 1.50
CA ARG A 30 -14.83 12.18 1.44
C ARG A 30 -15.21 11.33 0.22
N ILE A 31 -14.63 11.59 -0.94
CA ILE A 31 -14.84 10.79 -2.15
C ILE A 31 -14.42 9.34 -1.90
N LEU A 32 -13.21 9.10 -1.38
CA LEU A 32 -12.76 7.77 -1.01
C LEU A 32 -13.76 7.07 -0.06
N PHE A 33 -14.24 7.77 0.97
CA PHE A 33 -15.08 7.17 2.00
C PHE A 33 -16.52 6.90 1.54
N PHE A 34 -17.08 7.72 0.66
CA PHE A 34 -18.49 7.62 0.27
C PHE A 34 -18.71 7.02 -1.12
N GLU A 35 -17.73 7.08 -2.01
CA GLU A 35 -17.87 6.68 -3.39
C GLU A 35 -17.08 5.41 -3.74
N SER A 36 -16.01 5.09 -3.01
CA SER A 36 -15.20 3.91 -3.31
C SER A 36 -15.87 2.62 -2.84
N SER A 37 -15.84 1.60 -3.68
CA SER A 37 -16.43 0.29 -3.40
C SER A 37 -15.51 -0.63 -2.58
N ASN A 38 -14.21 -0.33 -2.51
CA ASN A 38 -13.20 -1.22 -1.92
C ASN A 38 -12.93 -1.07 -0.43
N LEU A 39 -13.68 -0.21 0.27
CA LEU A 39 -13.42 0.09 1.69
C LEU A 39 -13.36 -1.13 2.61
N ASN A 40 -14.15 -2.16 2.30
CA ASN A 40 -14.29 -3.37 3.10
C ASN A 40 -13.64 -4.60 2.46
N ASN A 41 -12.81 -4.43 1.43
CA ASN A 41 -12.06 -5.53 0.86
C ASN A 41 -11.14 -6.17 1.91
N PRO A 42 -10.82 -7.45 1.80
CA PRO A 42 -9.95 -8.12 2.77
C PRO A 42 -8.55 -7.52 2.86
N TYR A 43 -7.94 -7.12 1.72
CA TYR A 43 -6.60 -6.52 1.68
C TYR A 43 -6.60 -5.12 1.09
N HIS A 44 -7.04 -4.92 -0.19
CA HIS A 44 -7.08 -3.62 -0.85
C HIS A 44 -8.26 -2.78 -0.32
N ASN A 45 -8.19 -2.41 0.95
CA ASN A 45 -9.24 -1.76 1.72
C ASN A 45 -8.84 -0.36 2.19
N PHE A 46 -9.75 0.28 2.92
CA PHE A 46 -9.51 1.59 3.49
C PHE A 46 -8.26 1.66 4.38
N ARG A 47 -7.95 0.60 5.12
CA ARG A 47 -6.75 0.55 5.98
C ARG A 47 -5.47 0.53 5.14
N HIS A 48 -5.44 -0.22 4.04
CA HIS A 48 -4.31 -0.22 3.11
C HIS A 48 -4.09 1.18 2.53
N THR A 49 -5.12 1.78 1.96
CA THR A 49 -5.06 3.13 1.42
C THR A 49 -4.54 4.14 2.45
N LEU A 50 -5.08 4.12 3.69
CA LEU A 50 -4.60 5.02 4.76
C LEU A 50 -3.14 4.80 5.11
N HIS A 51 -2.68 3.56 5.12
CA HIS A 51 -1.29 3.22 5.39
C HIS A 51 -0.36 3.83 4.32
N VAL A 52 -0.71 3.68 3.04
CA VAL A 52 0.05 4.26 1.93
C VAL A 52 0.06 5.79 2.00
N VAL A 53 -1.10 6.43 2.23
CA VAL A 53 -1.20 7.89 2.40
C VAL A 53 -0.32 8.38 3.55
N TRP A 54 -0.38 7.71 4.71
CA TRP A 54 0.41 8.06 5.87
C TRP A 54 1.90 7.94 5.59
N LEU A 55 2.35 6.87 4.93
CA LEU A 55 3.75 6.69 4.56
C LEU A 55 4.20 7.74 3.53
N CYS A 56 3.39 8.03 2.51
CA CYS A 56 3.67 9.10 1.56
C CYS A 56 3.80 10.46 2.26
N HIS A 57 2.94 10.76 3.24
CA HIS A 57 3.05 11.99 4.04
C HIS A 57 4.36 12.04 4.85
N LYS A 58 4.75 10.95 5.52
CA LYS A 58 6.04 10.87 6.24
C LYS A 58 7.23 11.05 5.29
N ALA A 59 7.15 10.53 4.07
CA ALA A 59 8.16 10.77 3.05
C ALA A 59 8.17 12.24 2.58
N CYS A 60 7.01 12.90 2.43
CA CYS A 60 6.92 14.33 2.13
C CYS A 60 7.62 15.17 3.20
N LEU A 61 7.40 14.87 4.49
CA LEU A 61 8.11 15.54 5.58
C LEU A 61 9.62 15.34 5.51
N TYR A 62 10.07 14.13 5.19
CA TYR A 62 11.51 13.83 5.05
C TYR A 62 12.16 14.56 3.86
N TYR A 63 11.43 14.69 2.76
CA TYR A 63 11.91 15.30 1.51
C TYR A 63 11.40 16.75 1.29
N GLN A 64 10.90 17.43 2.31
CA GLN A 64 10.28 18.76 2.18
C GLN A 64 11.16 19.81 1.51
N GLU A 65 12.50 19.70 1.65
CA GLU A 65 13.47 20.61 1.00
C GLU A 65 13.70 20.27 -0.49
N GLN A 66 13.25 19.11 -0.96
CA GLN A 66 13.48 18.60 -2.32
C GLN A 66 12.20 18.57 -3.16
N LEU A 67 11.04 18.54 -2.51
CA LEU A 67 9.74 18.46 -3.16
C LEU A 67 8.99 19.78 -3.03
N THR A 68 8.34 20.20 -4.10
CA THR A 68 7.44 21.34 -4.04
C THR A 68 6.12 20.95 -3.35
N PRO A 69 5.39 21.91 -2.73
CA PRO A 69 4.08 21.65 -2.16
C PRO A 69 3.09 21.03 -3.15
N ARG A 70 3.19 21.37 -4.44
CA ARG A 70 2.39 20.79 -5.51
C ARG A 70 2.74 19.32 -5.76
N GLN A 71 4.01 18.98 -5.83
CA GLN A 71 4.46 17.59 -5.98
C GLN A 71 4.01 16.71 -4.81
N MET A 72 4.11 17.21 -3.57
CA MET A 72 3.63 16.51 -2.39
C MET A 72 2.11 16.29 -2.45
N ARG A 73 1.33 17.29 -2.89
CA ARG A 73 -0.10 17.15 -3.11
C ARG A 73 -0.43 16.08 -4.16
N ASN A 74 0.26 16.11 -5.30
CA ASN A 74 0.06 15.12 -6.37
C ASN A 74 0.32 13.69 -5.88
N LEU A 75 1.40 13.49 -5.11
CA LEU A 75 1.73 12.20 -4.49
C LEU A 75 0.63 11.72 -3.53
N LEU A 76 0.12 12.61 -2.67
CA LEU A 76 -0.94 12.24 -1.70
C LEU A 76 -2.28 11.94 -2.39
N ILE A 77 -2.62 12.66 -3.47
CA ILE A 77 -3.80 12.34 -4.28
C ILE A 77 -3.61 10.98 -4.96
N ALA A 78 -2.45 10.71 -5.54
CA ALA A 78 -2.16 9.39 -6.12
C ALA A 78 -2.27 8.28 -5.07
N ALA A 79 -1.74 8.48 -3.86
CA ALA A 79 -1.84 7.52 -2.77
C ALA A 79 -3.30 7.28 -2.31
N ILE A 80 -4.19 8.28 -2.40
CA ILE A 80 -5.62 8.10 -2.10
C ILE A 80 -6.30 7.24 -3.18
N PHE A 81 -5.91 7.38 -4.44
CA PHE A 81 -6.59 6.78 -5.58
C PHE A 81 -5.92 5.52 -6.14
N HIS A 82 -4.71 5.12 -5.70
CA HIS A 82 -3.96 4.02 -6.35
C HIS A 82 -4.73 2.70 -6.44
N ASP A 83 -5.59 2.42 -5.44
CA ASP A 83 -6.46 1.25 -5.37
C ASP A 83 -7.96 1.61 -5.39
N PHE A 84 -8.32 2.80 -5.84
CA PHE A 84 -9.73 3.24 -5.83
C PHE A 84 -10.60 2.28 -6.64
N ASP A 85 -11.70 1.81 -6.03
CA ASP A 85 -12.63 0.82 -6.61
C ASP A 85 -11.99 -0.55 -6.93
N HIS A 86 -10.86 -0.90 -6.30
CA HIS A 86 -10.26 -2.23 -6.45
C HIS A 86 -11.32 -3.32 -6.15
N PRO A 87 -11.53 -4.30 -7.05
CA PRO A 87 -12.64 -5.25 -6.92
C PRO A 87 -12.49 -6.26 -5.77
N GLY A 88 -11.31 -6.39 -5.17
CA GLY A 88 -11.07 -7.32 -4.05
C GLY A 88 -11.10 -8.80 -4.41
N HIS A 89 -10.95 -9.11 -5.70
CA HIS A 89 -10.87 -10.47 -6.20
C HIS A 89 -10.03 -10.53 -7.48
N PRO A 90 -9.42 -11.69 -7.81
CA PRO A 90 -8.60 -11.79 -9.00
C PRO A 90 -9.44 -11.72 -10.28
N HIS A 91 -8.91 -11.06 -11.29
CA HIS A 91 -9.42 -11.09 -12.67
C HIS A 91 -8.97 -12.40 -13.35
N ARG A 92 -9.73 -13.48 -13.13
CA ARG A 92 -9.36 -14.81 -13.62
C ARG A 92 -9.40 -14.87 -15.14
N GLY A 93 -8.31 -15.37 -15.73
CA GLY A 93 -8.18 -15.53 -17.17
C GLY A 93 -7.58 -14.35 -17.90
N GLU A 94 -7.26 -13.26 -17.22
CA GLU A 94 -6.55 -12.12 -17.78
C GLU A 94 -5.04 -12.33 -17.72
N GLU A 95 -4.32 -11.87 -18.76
CA GLU A 95 -2.85 -11.94 -18.80
C GLU A 95 -2.19 -10.98 -17.81
N ASP A 96 -2.84 -9.85 -17.54
CA ASP A 96 -2.34 -8.80 -16.66
C ASP A 96 -3.49 -8.29 -15.77
N PRO A 97 -3.84 -9.04 -14.70
CA PRO A 97 -4.96 -8.68 -13.83
C PRO A 97 -4.79 -7.32 -13.15
N ASP A 98 -3.55 -6.96 -12.81
CA ASP A 98 -3.28 -5.70 -12.11
C ASP A 98 -3.43 -4.49 -13.03
N ARG A 99 -3.22 -4.64 -14.34
CA ARG A 99 -3.52 -3.59 -15.31
C ARG A 99 -4.98 -3.12 -15.22
N ILE A 100 -5.90 -4.05 -15.01
CA ILE A 100 -7.32 -3.72 -14.87
C ILE A 100 -7.56 -2.88 -13.61
N ASN A 101 -6.89 -3.23 -12.49
CA ASN A 101 -6.99 -2.47 -11.25
C ASN A 101 -6.47 -1.03 -11.43
N ILE A 102 -5.33 -0.87 -12.08
CA ILE A 102 -4.78 0.45 -12.40
C ILE A 102 -5.73 1.27 -13.29
N ASP A 103 -6.32 0.66 -14.31
CA ASP A 103 -7.27 1.34 -15.20
C ASP A 103 -8.54 1.79 -14.45
N ILE A 104 -9.04 0.98 -13.52
CA ILE A 104 -10.16 1.32 -12.63
C ILE A 104 -9.80 2.50 -11.74
N ALA A 105 -8.64 2.45 -11.09
CA ALA A 105 -8.14 3.51 -10.21
C ALA A 105 -8.00 4.85 -10.95
N ILE A 106 -7.41 4.84 -12.15
CA ILE A 106 -7.26 6.03 -13.01
C ILE A 106 -8.64 6.54 -13.48
N ALA A 107 -9.58 5.66 -13.81
CA ALA A 107 -10.93 6.06 -14.16
C ALA A 107 -11.64 6.75 -12.97
N GLY A 108 -11.45 6.23 -11.76
CA GLY A 108 -11.92 6.86 -10.51
C GLY A 108 -11.31 8.24 -10.30
N LEU A 109 -9.99 8.38 -10.44
CA LEU A 109 -9.31 9.67 -10.37
C LEU A 109 -9.89 10.67 -11.38
N ARG A 110 -10.00 10.30 -12.66
CA ARG A 110 -10.57 11.16 -13.72
C ARG A 110 -11.98 11.62 -13.44
N ARG A 111 -12.79 10.76 -12.82
CA ARG A 111 -14.16 11.06 -12.44
C ARG A 111 -14.26 12.11 -11.34
N TYR A 112 -13.33 12.09 -10.40
CA TYR A 112 -13.43 12.85 -9.16
C TYR A 112 -12.34 13.91 -8.97
N ILE A 113 -11.42 14.08 -9.95
CA ILE A 113 -10.37 15.09 -9.86
C ILE A 113 -10.97 16.50 -9.70
N MET A 114 -10.43 17.26 -8.75
CA MET A 114 -10.85 18.61 -8.48
C MET A 114 -10.41 19.58 -9.59
N PRO A 115 -11.20 20.63 -9.89
CA PRO A 115 -10.81 21.64 -10.89
C PRO A 115 -9.42 22.25 -10.62
N SER A 116 -9.04 22.44 -9.36
CA SER A 116 -7.72 22.95 -8.96
C SER A 116 -6.56 22.01 -9.32
N ASP A 117 -6.84 20.73 -9.49
CA ASP A 117 -5.83 19.70 -9.72
C ASP A 117 -5.84 19.16 -11.17
N HIS A 118 -6.78 19.60 -12.01
CA HIS A 118 -6.92 19.14 -13.41
C HIS A 118 -5.63 19.28 -14.23
N LEU A 119 -4.87 20.34 -14.02
CA LEU A 119 -3.61 20.55 -14.76
C LEU A 119 -2.53 19.53 -14.37
N CYS A 120 -2.63 18.94 -13.21
CA CYS A 120 -1.71 17.93 -12.70
C CYS A 120 -2.20 16.49 -12.93
N LEU A 121 -3.36 16.29 -13.54
CA LEU A 121 -3.92 14.98 -13.79
C LEU A 121 -2.93 13.99 -14.45
N PRO A 122 -2.20 14.34 -15.50
CA PRO A 122 -1.24 13.41 -16.12
C PRO A 122 -0.11 12.98 -15.15
N GLU A 123 0.32 13.87 -14.27
CA GLU A 123 1.37 13.57 -13.29
C GLU A 123 0.83 12.64 -12.19
N ILE A 124 -0.40 12.84 -11.73
CA ILE A 124 -1.05 12.00 -10.73
C ILE A 124 -1.34 10.60 -11.31
N GLU A 125 -1.81 10.53 -12.56
CA GLU A 125 -2.01 9.26 -13.28
C GLU A 125 -0.69 8.48 -13.41
N ALA A 126 0.40 9.16 -13.76
CA ALA A 126 1.72 8.53 -13.86
C ALA A 126 2.18 7.93 -12.52
N LEU A 127 1.83 8.57 -11.38
CA LEU A 127 2.12 8.04 -10.05
C LEU A 127 1.26 6.80 -9.71
N ILE A 128 0.03 6.71 -10.19
CA ILE A 128 -0.78 5.51 -10.06
C ILE A 128 -0.24 4.40 -10.97
N GLU A 129 0.13 4.72 -12.22
CA GLU A 129 0.71 3.75 -13.16
C GLU A 129 1.94 3.03 -12.62
N VAL A 130 2.77 3.70 -11.83
CA VAL A 130 4.00 3.07 -11.32
C VAL A 130 3.76 2.12 -10.14
N THR A 131 2.55 2.05 -9.57
CA THR A 131 2.19 1.04 -8.56
C THR A 131 1.81 -0.31 -9.18
N HIS A 132 1.58 -0.38 -10.50
CA HIS A 132 1.28 -1.61 -11.23
C HIS A 132 2.26 -2.74 -10.91
N TYR A 133 1.79 -3.80 -10.28
CA TYR A 133 2.60 -4.94 -9.84
C TYR A 133 2.23 -6.22 -10.61
N PRO A 134 3.18 -7.06 -11.09
CA PRO A 134 4.64 -6.89 -11.02
C PRO A 134 5.14 -5.70 -11.84
N TYR A 135 6.13 -4.99 -11.29
CA TYR A 135 6.61 -3.75 -11.87
C TYR A 135 7.09 -3.92 -13.31
N LYS A 136 6.53 -3.09 -14.21
CA LYS A 136 6.91 -3.04 -15.64
C LYS A 136 8.00 -2.00 -15.90
N ILE A 137 8.11 -0.99 -15.03
CA ILE A 137 9.08 0.09 -15.14
C ILE A 137 10.18 -0.16 -14.10
N ASP A 138 11.44 -0.13 -14.54
CA ASP A 138 12.58 -0.23 -13.65
C ASP A 138 12.58 0.93 -12.64
N SER A 139 12.89 0.63 -11.39
CA SER A 139 12.94 1.64 -10.32
C SER A 139 13.97 2.73 -10.59
N ASP A 140 15.05 2.44 -11.31
CA ASP A 140 16.06 3.43 -11.64
C ASP A 140 15.55 4.47 -12.65
N ALA A 141 14.54 4.12 -13.43
CA ALA A 141 13.88 5.03 -14.37
C ALA A 141 12.85 5.96 -13.72
N LEU A 142 12.48 5.72 -12.43
CA LEU A 142 11.50 6.53 -11.73
C LEU A 142 12.13 7.78 -11.12
N ASP A 143 11.34 8.84 -11.07
CA ASP A 143 11.62 10.00 -10.23
C ASP A 143 11.44 9.70 -8.73
N LEU A 144 11.68 10.68 -7.88
CA LEU A 144 11.58 10.53 -6.45
C LEU A 144 10.13 10.19 -6.00
N LEU A 145 9.12 10.79 -6.62
CA LEU A 145 7.71 10.57 -6.25
C LEU A 145 7.26 9.14 -6.58
N GLY A 146 7.61 8.66 -7.77
CA GLY A 146 7.33 7.28 -8.19
C GLY A 146 8.03 6.25 -7.31
N LYS A 147 9.26 6.54 -6.85
CA LYS A 147 9.97 5.71 -5.87
C LYS A 147 9.29 5.70 -4.52
N ILE A 148 8.82 6.85 -4.04
CA ILE A 148 8.15 6.97 -2.73
C ILE A 148 6.86 6.16 -2.72
N ILE A 149 5.98 6.31 -3.73
CA ILE A 149 4.70 5.62 -3.73
C ILE A 149 4.87 4.09 -3.80
N ARG A 150 5.81 3.58 -4.59
CA ARG A 150 6.14 2.15 -4.61
C ARG A 150 6.65 1.63 -3.27
N ASP A 151 7.53 2.39 -2.61
CA ASP A 151 8.04 2.02 -1.30
C ASP A 151 6.94 2.00 -0.25
N ALA A 152 6.01 2.95 -0.32
CA ALA A 152 4.88 3.05 0.60
C ALA A 152 3.87 1.91 0.41
N ASP A 153 3.54 1.57 -0.82
CA ASP A 153 2.56 0.55 -1.18
C ASP A 153 2.99 -0.85 -0.68
N LEU A 154 4.25 -1.23 -0.90
CA LEU A 154 4.77 -2.52 -0.46
C LEU A 154 5.04 -2.63 1.04
N ALA A 155 5.13 -1.52 1.76
CA ALA A 155 5.61 -1.48 3.14
C ALA A 155 4.65 -2.13 4.15
N GLN A 156 3.37 -2.34 3.79
CA GLN A 156 2.42 -2.97 4.69
C GLN A 156 2.83 -4.40 5.08
N ALA A 157 3.58 -5.09 4.24
CA ALA A 157 4.18 -6.39 4.54
C ALA A 157 5.13 -6.38 5.75
N LEU A 158 5.63 -5.21 6.14
CA LEU A 158 6.49 -5.02 7.31
C LEU A 158 5.75 -4.49 8.54
N SER A 159 4.44 -4.23 8.44
CA SER A 159 3.63 -3.73 9.55
C SER A 159 3.46 -4.75 10.66
N PRO A 160 3.15 -4.35 11.90
CA PRO A 160 2.84 -5.27 12.99
C PRO A 160 1.64 -6.18 12.73
N VAL A 161 0.73 -5.75 11.85
CA VAL A 161 -0.52 -6.48 11.50
C VAL A 161 -0.44 -7.22 10.17
N TRP A 162 0.78 -7.46 9.66
CA TRP A 162 0.99 -8.06 8.34
C TRP A 162 0.32 -9.44 8.17
N ILE A 163 0.27 -10.26 9.21
CA ILE A 163 -0.39 -11.58 9.14
C ILE A 163 -1.87 -11.38 8.81
N GLN A 164 -2.54 -10.52 9.58
CA GLN A 164 -3.98 -10.29 9.40
C GLN A 164 -4.26 -9.57 8.09
N GLN A 165 -3.52 -8.50 7.83
CA GLN A 165 -3.80 -7.63 6.69
C GLN A 165 -3.28 -8.22 5.38
N VAL A 166 -2.06 -8.73 5.35
CA VAL A 166 -1.44 -9.22 4.11
C VAL A 166 -1.74 -10.71 3.91
N VAL A 167 -1.37 -11.58 4.87
CA VAL A 167 -1.50 -13.03 4.66
C VAL A 167 -2.95 -13.47 4.57
N ILE A 168 -3.77 -13.08 5.54
CA ILE A 168 -5.18 -13.47 5.57
C ILE A 168 -5.98 -12.67 4.53
N GLY A 169 -5.75 -11.35 4.44
CA GLY A 169 -6.45 -10.49 3.50
C GLY A 169 -6.24 -10.90 2.04
N LEU A 170 -4.99 -11.08 1.60
CA LEU A 170 -4.71 -11.54 0.23
C LEU A 170 -5.20 -12.96 -0.03
N ALA A 171 -5.14 -13.85 0.97
CA ALA A 171 -5.67 -15.19 0.82
C ALA A 171 -7.17 -15.18 0.53
N GLU A 172 -7.92 -14.35 1.21
CA GLU A 172 -9.35 -14.17 1.00
C GLU A 172 -9.65 -13.56 -0.38
N GLU A 173 -8.95 -12.48 -0.75
CA GLU A 173 -9.12 -11.85 -2.06
C GLU A 173 -8.77 -12.79 -3.21
N TRP A 174 -7.70 -13.56 -3.09
CA TRP A 174 -7.26 -14.49 -4.14
C TRP A 174 -8.02 -15.82 -4.14
N GLY A 175 -8.84 -16.08 -3.11
CA GLY A 175 -9.55 -17.33 -2.95
C GLY A 175 -8.63 -18.53 -2.77
N VAL A 176 -7.50 -18.34 -2.08
CA VAL A 176 -6.50 -19.35 -1.74
C VAL A 176 -6.41 -19.55 -0.24
N LYS A 177 -5.67 -20.56 0.21
CA LYS A 177 -5.47 -20.78 1.66
C LYS A 177 -4.41 -19.80 2.20
N PRO A 178 -4.57 -19.27 3.41
CA PRO A 178 -3.57 -18.38 4.04
C PRO A 178 -2.16 -18.98 4.06
N LEU A 179 -2.04 -20.30 4.19
CA LEU A 179 -0.75 -20.99 4.14
C LEU A 179 -0.03 -20.84 2.80
N GLU A 180 -0.76 -20.69 1.70
CA GLU A 180 -0.17 -20.48 0.36
C GLU A 180 0.43 -19.07 0.24
N VAL A 181 -0.28 -18.05 0.74
CA VAL A 181 0.23 -16.69 0.82
C VAL A 181 1.43 -16.61 1.77
N LEU A 182 1.34 -17.24 2.94
CA LEU A 182 2.45 -17.27 3.91
C LEU A 182 3.72 -17.90 3.32
N ARG A 183 3.60 -18.96 2.52
CA ARG A 183 4.74 -19.58 1.84
C ARG A 183 5.43 -18.63 0.86
N ALA A 184 4.64 -17.80 0.15
CA ALA A 184 5.18 -16.81 -0.78
C ALA A 184 5.80 -15.61 -0.05
N GLN A 185 5.37 -15.33 1.17
CA GLN A 185 5.72 -14.11 1.91
C GLN A 185 7.22 -14.00 2.22
N ALA A 186 7.87 -15.09 2.65
CA ALA A 186 9.30 -15.08 2.93
C ALA A 186 10.11 -14.75 1.66
N SER A 187 9.75 -15.34 0.52
CA SER A 187 10.38 -15.05 -0.77
C SER A 187 10.12 -13.62 -1.24
N PHE A 188 8.91 -13.12 -1.05
CA PHE A 188 8.56 -11.72 -1.34
C PHE A 188 9.41 -10.76 -0.51
N LEU A 189 9.50 -10.95 0.81
CA LEU A 189 10.30 -10.12 1.71
C LEU A 189 11.79 -10.18 1.37
N ALA A 190 12.32 -11.35 1.01
CA ALA A 190 13.71 -11.50 0.58
C ALA A 190 14.02 -10.76 -0.74
N ALA A 191 13.01 -10.63 -1.63
CA ALA A 191 13.11 -9.89 -2.87
C ALA A 191 12.82 -8.39 -2.70
N LEU A 192 12.18 -7.98 -1.60
CA LEU A 192 11.78 -6.60 -1.34
C LEU A 192 13.00 -5.67 -1.30
N ARG A 193 12.95 -4.60 -2.07
CA ARG A 193 13.97 -3.55 -2.13
C ARG A 193 13.31 -2.19 -2.07
N PHE A 194 13.76 -1.39 -1.12
CA PHE A 194 13.31 0.01 -1.03
C PHE A 194 14.18 0.92 -1.90
N ASN A 195 13.54 1.81 -2.62
CA ASN A 195 14.15 2.67 -3.64
C ASN A 195 14.68 3.96 -3.03
N THR A 196 14.05 4.45 -1.96
CA THR A 196 14.36 5.75 -1.36
C THR A 196 15.25 5.63 -0.10
N GLY A 197 16.02 6.68 0.18
CA GLY A 197 16.81 6.77 1.41
C GLY A 197 15.92 6.79 2.66
N TRP A 198 14.76 7.46 2.58
CA TRP A 198 13.75 7.50 3.62
C TRP A 198 13.23 6.10 3.97
N ALA A 199 12.78 5.34 2.98
CA ALA A 199 12.23 4.00 3.21
C ALA A 199 13.29 3.04 3.75
N ARG A 200 14.54 3.10 3.24
CA ARG A 200 15.66 2.29 3.78
C ARG A 200 16.00 2.64 5.23
N GLN A 201 15.79 3.88 5.65
CA GLN A 201 15.98 4.28 7.04
C GLN A 201 14.82 3.81 7.94
N LEU A 202 13.60 3.88 7.44
CA LEU A 202 12.38 3.47 8.17
C LEU A 202 12.28 1.95 8.29
N PHE A 203 12.69 1.24 7.25
CA PHE A 203 12.65 -0.21 7.12
C PHE A 203 14.08 -0.76 6.88
N PRO A 204 14.94 -0.73 7.90
CA PRO A 204 16.32 -1.19 7.74
C PRO A 204 16.37 -2.71 7.48
N PRO A 205 17.48 -3.22 6.90
CA PRO A 205 17.63 -4.63 6.55
C PRO A 205 17.36 -5.60 7.71
N GLU A 206 17.69 -5.20 8.93
CA GLU A 206 17.47 -5.99 10.14
C GLU A 206 15.98 -6.20 10.43
N LEU A 207 15.13 -5.19 10.14
CA LEU A 207 13.69 -5.32 10.28
C LEU A 207 13.12 -6.27 9.22
N VAL A 208 13.57 -6.14 7.97
CA VAL A 208 13.16 -7.03 6.88
C VAL A 208 13.54 -8.46 7.20
N GLN A 209 14.79 -8.68 7.67
CA GLN A 209 15.28 -9.99 8.06
C GLN A 209 14.46 -10.59 9.22
N ALA A 210 14.14 -9.79 10.23
CA ALA A 210 13.29 -10.24 11.34
C ALA A 210 11.88 -10.66 10.86
N LYS A 211 11.33 -9.98 9.84
CA LYS A 211 10.04 -10.37 9.24
C LYS A 211 10.12 -11.65 8.41
N ILE A 212 11.22 -11.88 7.73
CA ILE A 212 11.47 -13.16 7.04
C ILE A 212 11.50 -14.30 8.06
N GLU A 213 12.27 -14.14 9.14
CA GLU A 213 12.39 -15.15 10.20
C GLU A 213 11.04 -15.42 10.88
N GLU A 214 10.25 -14.37 11.14
CA GLU A 214 8.87 -14.49 11.68
C GLU A 214 7.98 -15.32 10.74
N ALA A 215 8.04 -15.07 9.43
CA ALA A 215 7.26 -15.79 8.43
C ALA A 215 7.69 -17.28 8.34
N GLU A 216 9.00 -17.55 8.35
CA GLU A 216 9.56 -18.90 8.31
C GLU A 216 9.23 -19.71 9.57
N GLN A 217 9.36 -19.10 10.75
CA GLN A 217 9.00 -19.73 12.03
C GLN A 217 7.53 -20.08 12.09
N LEU A 218 6.65 -19.15 11.67
CA LEU A 218 5.22 -19.40 11.62
C LEU A 218 4.90 -20.52 10.63
N LEU A 219 5.54 -20.54 9.46
CA LEU A 219 5.36 -21.59 8.47
C LEU A 219 5.79 -22.96 9.01
N GLN A 220 6.92 -23.03 9.69
CA GLN A 220 7.42 -24.26 10.33
C GLN A 220 6.46 -24.76 11.42
N LEU A 221 5.93 -23.84 12.25
CA LEU A 221 4.96 -24.18 13.30
C LEU A 221 3.68 -24.78 12.71
N LEU A 222 3.16 -24.19 11.63
CA LEU A 222 1.93 -24.63 10.99
C LEU A 222 2.08 -25.92 10.17
N GLN A 223 3.29 -26.29 9.80
CA GLN A 223 3.60 -27.52 9.05
C GLN A 223 4.00 -28.69 9.98
N SER A 224 4.39 -28.41 11.21
CA SER A 224 4.63 -29.48 12.19
C SER A 224 3.33 -30.20 12.47
N GLU A 225 3.34 -31.54 12.36
CA GLU A 225 2.18 -32.35 12.70
C GLU A 225 1.73 -32.03 14.13
N PRO A 226 0.41 -31.86 14.38
CA PRO A 226 -0.07 -31.75 15.75
C PRO A 226 0.39 -32.99 16.50
N SER A 227 1.17 -32.79 17.56
CA SER A 227 1.53 -33.86 18.47
C SER A 227 0.28 -34.67 18.72
N SER A 228 0.33 -35.98 18.56
CA SER A 228 -0.81 -36.93 18.67
C SER A 228 -1.57 -36.90 20.01
N GLN A 229 -1.31 -35.90 20.83
CA GLN A 229 -1.92 -35.68 22.16
C GLN A 229 -3.13 -34.70 22.18
N LEU A 230 -3.40 -33.98 21.07
CA LEU A 230 -4.63 -33.19 20.97
C LEU A 230 -5.76 -34.03 20.33
N ARG A 231 -6.11 -35.16 20.95
CA ARG A 231 -7.44 -35.71 20.78
C ARG A 231 -8.36 -34.85 21.63
N PHE A 232 -9.12 -33.98 21.01
CA PHE A 232 -10.30 -33.42 21.66
C PHE A 232 -11.18 -34.61 22.02
N ALA A 233 -11.41 -34.81 23.33
CA ALA A 233 -12.43 -35.75 23.79
C ALA A 233 -13.78 -35.22 23.29
N ASP A 234 -14.48 -36.04 22.53
CA ASP A 234 -15.85 -35.80 22.10
C ASP A 234 -16.79 -35.64 23.33
#